data_0faad7e4aba086726d030a87c16770f9
#
_entry.id   0faad7e4aba086726d030a87c16770f9
#
_cell.length_a   1.000
_cell.length_b   1.000
_cell.length_c   1.000
_cell.angle_alpha   90.00
_cell.angle_beta   90.00
_cell.angle_gamma   90.00
#
_symmetry.space_group_name_H-M   'P 1'
#
loop_
_entity.id
_entity.type
_entity.pdbx_description
1 polymer ?
#
loop_
_entity_poly.entity_id
_entity_poly.type
_entity_poly.pdbx_seq_one_letter_code
_entity_poly.pdbx_strand_id
1 'polypeptide(L)'
;MPDYNEKIEALLKKDQLSPDEKQWLLDYLEKAGPSELRGILEKRFLSDIKHSIQIDPAISERMYAGIMEGVEKKQPARRRRMGVLRIVAAACVAGLLGWGIYLFVGSDKKLPIAQQYHPDKALKNDVEPGSSKAVLTLGDGSSIVLDSASSGILSRQGNTKVTKTGGKLNYSVFDKDKKPALFNKLTTPRGGQYRIELPDGSQVWLNAASSLRFPTAFTGRERRVEVEGEAYFEVAENKAKPFIVSTNGAEIQVLGTHFNVMAYKDEASLKTTLLEGAVKFVGNGSVLLKPGQQSQLFANGPVKVVSDVNLEEVMAWKNGFFHFEGVDFETVSKQLSRWYDVEVVCDRKVDDLLYAEIPRNTRLSDVLKALELTGKLKFEIKDKKIIVIP
;
A
#
# COMPACT_ATOMS: atom_id res chain seq x y z
N MET A 1 7.06 -36.86 27.08
CA MET A 1 6.10 -35.96 26.41
C MET A 1 6.67 -35.72 25.01
N PRO A 2 5.92 -35.88 23.94
CA PRO A 2 6.45 -35.60 22.59
C PRO A 2 6.82 -34.14 22.51
N ASP A 3 7.98 -33.85 21.90
CA ASP A 3 8.54 -32.53 21.79
C ASP A 3 7.73 -31.73 20.76
N TYR A 4 6.71 -31.03 21.25
CA TYR A 4 5.85 -30.14 20.41
C TYR A 4 6.64 -29.09 19.68
N ASN A 5 7.81 -28.68 20.20
CA ASN A 5 8.67 -27.68 19.61
C ASN A 5 9.28 -28.17 18.29
N GLU A 6 9.71 -29.42 18.20
CA GLU A 6 10.30 -30.00 16.99
C GLU A 6 9.28 -30.12 15.85
N LYS A 7 8.02 -30.48 16.20
CA LYS A 7 6.92 -30.56 15.24
C LYS A 7 6.53 -29.17 14.70
N ILE A 8 6.50 -28.16 15.56
CA ILE A 8 6.20 -26.77 15.17
C ILE A 8 7.30 -26.23 14.26
N GLU A 9 8.57 -26.45 14.61
CA GLU A 9 9.69 -26.03 13.77
C GLU A 9 9.67 -26.71 12.39
N ALA A 10 9.26 -27.97 12.33
CA ALA A 10 9.10 -28.70 11.06
C ALA A 10 7.95 -28.14 10.20
N LEU A 11 6.81 -27.81 10.83
CA LEU A 11 5.66 -27.22 10.13
C LEU A 11 5.94 -25.79 9.63
N LEU A 12 6.64 -25.00 10.42
CA LEU A 12 7.01 -23.61 10.06
C LEU A 12 8.05 -23.52 8.93
N LYS A 13 8.74 -24.59 8.59
CA LYS A 13 9.69 -24.68 7.46
C LYS A 13 9.02 -25.03 6.12
N LYS A 14 7.75 -25.42 6.13
CA LYS A 14 7.02 -25.80 4.92
C LYS A 14 6.43 -24.57 4.22
N ASP A 15 6.59 -24.49 2.90
CA ASP A 15 5.98 -23.45 2.08
C ASP A 15 4.46 -23.58 1.95
N GLN A 16 3.93 -24.80 2.11
CA GLN A 16 2.49 -25.10 2.14
C GLN A 16 2.17 -26.16 3.19
N LEU A 17 1.19 -25.83 4.05
CA LEU A 17 0.66 -26.76 5.05
C LEU A 17 -0.59 -27.45 4.52
N SER A 18 -0.75 -28.76 4.83
CA SER A 18 -1.99 -29.47 4.57
C SER A 18 -3.14 -28.95 5.47
N PRO A 19 -4.41 -29.22 5.13
CA PRO A 19 -5.55 -28.80 5.96
C PRO A 19 -5.47 -29.30 7.42
N ASP A 20 -5.04 -30.54 7.61
CA ASP A 20 -4.89 -31.16 8.94
C ASP A 20 -3.74 -30.53 9.75
N GLU A 21 -2.64 -30.19 9.10
CA GLU A 21 -1.51 -29.47 9.69
C GLU A 21 -1.86 -28.05 10.11
N LYS A 22 -2.67 -27.35 9.28
CA LYS A 22 -3.19 -26.01 9.63
C LYS A 22 -4.09 -26.08 10.85
N GLN A 23 -5.02 -27.03 10.88
CA GLN A 23 -5.94 -27.18 11.99
C GLN A 23 -5.19 -27.52 13.29
N TRP A 24 -4.23 -28.45 13.22
CA TRP A 24 -3.40 -28.79 14.36
C TRP A 24 -2.60 -27.58 14.89
N LEU A 25 -2.05 -26.77 14.00
CA LEU A 25 -1.30 -25.56 14.37
C LEU A 25 -2.21 -24.51 15.03
N LEU A 26 -3.41 -24.31 14.51
CA LEU A 26 -4.42 -23.43 15.11
C LEU A 26 -4.83 -23.88 16.51
N ASP A 27 -5.13 -25.17 16.69
CA ASP A 27 -5.49 -25.75 17.98
C ASP A 27 -4.35 -25.63 19.01
N TYR A 28 -3.11 -25.71 18.55
CA TYR A 28 -1.95 -25.49 19.41
C TYR A 28 -1.81 -24.03 19.80
N LEU A 29 -1.94 -23.10 18.87
CA LEU A 29 -1.83 -21.66 19.10
C LEU A 29 -2.92 -21.13 20.04
N GLU A 30 -4.11 -21.75 20.01
CA GLU A 30 -5.22 -21.42 20.90
C GLU A 30 -4.96 -21.88 22.35
N LYS A 31 -4.18 -22.95 22.54
CA LYS A 31 -3.82 -23.53 23.85
C LYS A 31 -2.49 -23.01 24.41
N ALA A 32 -1.60 -22.50 23.55
CA ALA A 32 -0.30 -21.98 23.94
C ALA A 32 -0.42 -20.65 24.68
N GLY A 33 0.25 -20.51 25.79
CA GLY A 33 0.30 -19.26 26.53
C GLY A 33 1.12 -18.17 25.82
N PRO A 34 0.87 -16.88 26.10
CA PRO A 34 1.56 -15.76 25.44
C PRO A 34 3.09 -15.81 25.52
N SER A 35 3.64 -16.38 26.59
CA SER A 35 5.09 -16.55 26.81
C SER A 35 5.70 -17.60 25.89
N GLU A 36 4.99 -18.66 25.57
CA GLU A 36 5.44 -19.77 24.73
C GLU A 36 5.42 -19.38 23.25
N LEU A 37 4.37 -18.68 22.82
CA LEU A 37 4.26 -18.06 21.51
C LEU A 37 5.40 -17.05 21.24
N ARG A 38 5.71 -16.24 22.24
CA ARG A 38 6.81 -15.27 22.15
C ARG A 38 8.15 -15.95 21.92
N GLY A 39 8.43 -17.05 22.63
CA GLY A 39 9.68 -17.81 22.47
C GLY A 39 9.85 -18.44 21.08
N ILE A 40 8.77 -18.93 20.46
CA ILE A 40 8.77 -19.51 19.12
C ILE A 40 9.00 -18.42 18.05
N LEU A 41 8.30 -17.27 18.16
CA LEU A 41 8.45 -16.14 17.26
C LEU A 41 9.84 -15.50 17.36
N GLU A 42 10.40 -15.40 18.55
CA GLU A 42 11.74 -14.84 18.80
C GLU A 42 12.84 -15.73 18.19
N LYS A 43 12.76 -17.05 18.34
CA LYS A 43 13.69 -17.99 17.70
C LYS A 43 13.63 -17.91 16.17
N ARG A 44 12.44 -17.79 15.57
CA ARG A 44 12.29 -17.68 14.13
C ARG A 44 12.82 -16.34 13.61
N PHE A 45 12.46 -15.24 14.24
CA PHE A 45 12.97 -13.90 13.90
C PHE A 45 14.51 -13.83 13.91
N LEU A 46 15.14 -14.43 14.93
CA LEU A 46 16.60 -14.51 15.01
C LEU A 46 17.21 -15.44 13.96
N SER A 47 16.50 -16.51 13.55
CA SER A 47 16.93 -17.41 12.48
C SER A 47 16.85 -16.74 11.10
N ASP A 48 15.75 -16.01 10.83
CA ASP A 48 15.53 -15.34 9.55
C ASP A 48 16.50 -14.15 9.36
N ILE A 49 16.82 -13.42 10.42
CA ILE A 49 17.85 -12.37 10.41
C ILE A 49 19.25 -12.96 10.11
N LYS A 50 19.60 -14.11 10.66
CA LYS A 50 20.90 -14.76 10.42
C LYS A 50 21.11 -15.17 8.94
N HIS A 51 20.04 -15.39 8.20
CA HIS A 51 20.10 -15.87 6.81
C HIS A 51 19.92 -14.77 5.76
N SER A 52 19.42 -13.59 6.12
CA SER A 52 19.04 -12.56 5.13
C SER A 52 19.85 -11.25 5.19
N ILE A 53 20.62 -10.99 6.25
CA ILE A 53 21.37 -9.72 6.36
C ILE A 53 22.71 -9.99 7.09
N GLN A 54 23.84 -9.73 6.45
CA GLN A 54 25.12 -9.53 7.14
C GLN A 54 25.09 -8.20 7.88
N ILE A 55 24.52 -8.18 9.07
CA ILE A 55 24.59 -7.03 9.98
C ILE A 55 25.91 -7.18 10.76
N ASP A 56 26.68 -6.07 10.83
CA ASP A 56 27.87 -5.99 11.66
C ASP A 56 27.54 -6.41 13.11
N PRO A 57 28.25 -7.41 13.67
CA PRO A 57 28.01 -7.92 15.02
C PRO A 57 27.94 -6.81 16.10
N ALA A 58 28.71 -5.73 15.94
CA ALA A 58 28.73 -4.61 16.88
C ALA A 58 27.41 -3.79 16.89
N ILE A 59 26.66 -3.78 15.78
CA ILE A 59 25.35 -3.12 15.71
C ILE A 59 24.29 -4.00 16.37
N SER A 60 24.36 -5.31 16.14
CA SER A 60 23.46 -6.30 16.73
C SER A 60 23.57 -6.31 18.26
N GLU A 61 24.78 -6.27 18.83
CA GLU A 61 24.98 -6.22 20.28
C GLU A 61 24.48 -4.91 20.93
N ARG A 62 24.65 -3.76 20.25
CA ARG A 62 24.12 -2.48 20.77
C ARG A 62 22.59 -2.41 20.78
N MET A 63 21.95 -2.97 19.75
CA MET A 63 20.49 -3.07 19.71
C MET A 63 19.96 -4.02 20.80
N TYR A 64 20.61 -5.17 21.00
CA TYR A 64 20.23 -6.13 22.03
C TYR A 64 20.42 -5.56 23.44
N ALA A 65 21.52 -4.88 23.73
CA ALA A 65 21.78 -4.21 25.00
C ALA A 65 20.73 -3.11 25.29
N GLY A 66 20.36 -2.31 24.30
CA GLY A 66 19.33 -1.27 24.45
C GLY A 66 17.92 -1.80 24.76
N ILE A 67 17.58 -2.96 24.21
CA ILE A 67 16.28 -3.64 24.47
C ILE A 67 16.29 -4.24 25.89
N MET A 68 17.40 -4.87 26.31
CA MET A 68 17.50 -5.51 27.63
C MET A 68 17.60 -4.49 28.78
N GLU A 69 18.21 -3.32 28.56
CA GLU A 69 18.27 -2.26 29.56
C GLU A 69 16.88 -1.64 29.88
N GLY A 70 15.96 -1.67 28.91
CA GLY A 70 14.55 -1.30 29.09
C GLY A 70 13.73 -2.30 29.92
N VAL A 71 14.12 -3.57 29.96
CA VAL A 71 13.40 -4.67 30.65
C VAL A 71 13.85 -4.81 32.11
N GLU A 72 15.10 -4.49 32.47
CA GLU A 72 15.65 -4.73 33.81
C GLU A 72 15.36 -3.65 34.88
N LYS A 73 14.79 -2.49 34.52
CA LYS A 73 14.49 -1.43 35.50
C LYS A 73 13.16 -1.62 36.24
N LYS A 74 12.91 -2.79 36.81
CA LYS A 74 11.93 -2.97 37.91
C LYS A 74 12.47 -3.91 38.98
N GLN A 75 13.29 -3.37 39.87
CA GLN A 75 13.59 -4.02 41.15
C GLN A 75 12.79 -3.40 42.30
N PRO A 76 12.41 -4.21 43.33
CA PRO A 76 11.40 -3.84 44.31
C PRO A 76 12.00 -3.10 45.48
N ALA A 77 11.36 -1.98 45.90
CA ALA A 77 11.68 -1.27 47.11
C ALA A 77 11.05 -1.88 48.36
N ARG A 78 11.87 -1.98 49.38
CA ARG A 78 11.69 -2.50 50.75
C ARG A 78 10.35 -2.17 51.40
N ARG A 79 9.70 -3.18 52.01
CA ARG A 79 8.60 -3.09 52.97
C ARG A 79 8.96 -2.21 54.18
N ARG A 80 8.12 -1.21 54.48
CA ARG A 80 7.89 -0.69 55.86
C ARG A 80 6.38 -0.60 56.09
N ARG A 81 5.94 -1.17 57.20
CA ARG A 81 4.56 -1.24 57.69
C ARG A 81 4.02 0.16 57.99
N MET A 82 2.93 0.52 57.37
CA MET A 82 1.99 1.53 57.90
C MET A 82 0.57 1.15 57.42
N GLY A 83 -0.30 1.10 58.43
CA GLY A 83 -1.56 0.40 58.38
C GLY A 83 -2.69 1.02 57.53
N VAL A 84 -3.72 0.32 57.54
CA VAL A 84 -5.13 0.40 57.11
C VAL A 84 -5.57 1.63 56.29
N LEU A 85 -5.04 2.86 56.56
CA LEU A 85 -5.40 4.07 55.81
C LEU A 85 -4.88 4.09 54.35
N ARG A 86 -3.86 3.28 54.01
CA ARG A 86 -3.32 3.18 52.68
C ARG A 86 -4.12 2.23 51.75
N ILE A 87 -4.90 1.34 52.35
CA ILE A 87 -5.74 0.40 51.61
C ILE A 87 -6.95 1.12 50.99
N VAL A 88 -7.54 2.08 51.73
CA VAL A 88 -8.65 2.90 51.23
C VAL A 88 -8.21 3.84 50.11
N ALA A 89 -7.05 4.47 50.29
CA ALA A 89 -6.47 5.34 49.23
C ALA A 89 -6.10 4.57 47.94
N ALA A 90 -5.57 3.33 48.09
CA ALA A 90 -5.25 2.48 46.97
C ALA A 90 -6.52 2.00 46.21
N ALA A 91 -7.62 1.73 46.93
CA ALA A 91 -8.90 1.37 46.33
C ALA A 91 -9.53 2.54 45.55
N CYS A 92 -9.43 3.78 46.05
CA CYS A 92 -9.90 4.98 45.38
C CYS A 92 -9.07 5.28 44.08
N VAL A 93 -7.73 5.14 44.17
CA VAL A 93 -6.86 5.29 43.00
C VAL A 93 -7.08 4.18 41.96
N ALA A 94 -7.25 2.96 42.40
CA ALA A 94 -7.59 1.83 41.49
C ALA A 94 -8.99 2.01 40.85
N GLY A 95 -9.96 2.56 41.60
CA GLY A 95 -11.28 2.91 41.07
C GLY A 95 -11.24 4.05 40.05
N LEU A 96 -10.45 5.10 40.30
CA LEU A 96 -10.27 6.21 39.39
C LEU A 96 -9.45 5.81 38.14
N LEU A 97 -8.43 4.95 38.29
CA LEU A 97 -7.69 4.41 37.17
C LEU A 97 -8.55 3.42 36.34
N GLY A 98 -9.36 2.57 37.01
CA GLY A 98 -10.32 1.70 36.34
C GLY A 98 -11.40 2.49 35.59
N TRP A 99 -11.90 3.58 36.17
CA TRP A 99 -12.84 4.49 35.50
C TRP A 99 -12.17 5.27 34.36
N GLY A 100 -10.93 5.77 34.57
CA GLY A 100 -10.14 6.41 33.52
C GLY A 100 -9.84 5.45 32.35
N ILE A 101 -9.45 4.21 32.64
CA ILE A 101 -9.28 3.17 31.63
C ILE A 101 -10.61 2.82 30.97
N TYR A 102 -11.72 2.72 31.72
CA TYR A 102 -13.06 2.48 31.17
C TYR A 102 -13.50 3.62 30.24
N LEU A 103 -13.24 4.88 30.57
CA LEU A 103 -13.54 6.02 29.70
C LEU A 103 -12.58 6.10 28.50
N PHE A 104 -11.32 5.68 28.65
CA PHE A 104 -10.33 5.69 27.58
C PHE A 104 -10.48 4.51 26.63
N VAL A 105 -10.72 3.31 27.15
CA VAL A 105 -10.98 2.08 26.37
C VAL A 105 -12.39 2.09 25.77
N GLY A 106 -13.35 2.81 26.38
CA GLY A 106 -14.69 2.98 25.85
C GLY A 106 -14.78 3.95 24.66
N SER A 107 -13.68 4.63 24.31
CA SER A 107 -13.62 5.57 23.17
C SER A 107 -12.99 4.96 21.90
N ASP A 108 -12.50 3.74 21.96
CA ASP A 108 -12.21 3.00 20.73
C ASP A 108 -13.54 2.74 20.01
N LYS A 109 -13.93 3.67 19.13
CA LYS A 109 -14.88 3.39 18.06
C LYS A 109 -14.21 2.34 17.19
N LYS A 110 -14.31 1.06 17.58
CA LYS A 110 -14.06 -0.06 16.67
C LYS A 110 -14.96 0.21 15.48
N LEU A 111 -14.37 0.54 14.34
CA LEU A 111 -15.05 0.46 13.08
C LEU A 111 -15.78 -0.89 13.06
N PRO A 112 -17.05 -0.97 12.68
CA PRO A 112 -17.75 -2.24 12.64
C PRO A 112 -16.96 -3.16 11.75
N ILE A 113 -16.34 -4.20 12.34
CA ILE A 113 -15.71 -5.29 11.61
C ILE A 113 -16.79 -5.77 10.65
N ALA A 114 -16.52 -5.66 9.35
CA ALA A 114 -17.41 -6.16 8.33
C ALA A 114 -17.74 -7.61 8.70
N GLN A 115 -18.98 -7.86 9.15
CA GLN A 115 -19.47 -9.21 9.35
C GLN A 115 -19.19 -9.97 8.07
N GLN A 116 -18.62 -11.18 8.17
CA GLN A 116 -18.40 -12.07 7.04
C GLN A 116 -19.72 -12.16 6.25
N TYR A 117 -19.79 -11.36 5.20
CA TYR A 117 -20.94 -11.31 4.32
C TYR A 117 -20.82 -12.51 3.38
N HIS A 118 -21.75 -13.45 3.52
CA HIS A 118 -21.93 -14.49 2.51
C HIS A 118 -22.59 -13.84 1.29
N PRO A 119 -21.97 -13.88 0.10
CA PRO A 119 -22.56 -13.27 -1.08
C PRO A 119 -23.88 -13.96 -1.41
N ASP A 120 -24.99 -13.27 -1.18
CA ASP A 120 -26.25 -13.62 -1.81
C ASP A 120 -26.07 -13.58 -3.32
N LYS A 121 -26.88 -14.35 -4.05
CA LYS A 121 -26.83 -14.49 -5.51
C LYS A 121 -26.51 -13.18 -6.19
N ALA A 122 -25.43 -13.14 -7.01
CA ALA A 122 -25.03 -11.97 -7.74
C ALA A 122 -26.23 -11.22 -8.32
N LEU A 123 -26.36 -9.94 -8.02
CA LEU A 123 -27.40 -9.09 -8.59
C LEU A 123 -27.22 -9.08 -10.11
N LYS A 124 -28.34 -9.09 -10.86
CA LYS A 124 -28.36 -9.25 -12.33
C LYS A 124 -27.54 -8.20 -13.10
N ASN A 125 -27.19 -7.08 -12.43
CA ASN A 125 -26.43 -5.95 -12.99
C ASN A 125 -25.18 -5.62 -12.17
N ASP A 126 -24.64 -6.57 -11.39
CA ASP A 126 -23.45 -6.31 -10.57
C ASP A 126 -22.19 -6.17 -11.44
N VAL A 127 -21.19 -5.44 -10.94
CA VAL A 127 -19.94 -5.17 -11.63
C VAL A 127 -18.78 -5.84 -10.88
N GLU A 128 -18.02 -6.62 -11.63
CA GLU A 128 -16.82 -7.27 -11.11
C GLU A 128 -15.72 -6.24 -10.83
N PRO A 129 -14.86 -6.49 -9.84
CA PRO A 129 -13.75 -5.61 -9.53
C PRO A 129 -12.72 -5.54 -10.66
N GLY A 130 -11.94 -4.49 -10.66
CA GLY A 130 -10.78 -4.35 -11.52
C GLY A 130 -9.77 -5.48 -11.31
N SER A 131 -8.85 -5.63 -12.25
CA SER A 131 -7.85 -6.70 -12.24
C SER A 131 -6.51 -6.23 -12.83
N SER A 132 -5.53 -7.15 -12.93
CA SER A 132 -4.25 -6.87 -13.57
C SER A 132 -4.42 -6.78 -15.09
N LYS A 133 -4.60 -5.57 -15.62
CA LYS A 133 -4.80 -5.29 -17.07
C LYS A 133 -3.94 -4.11 -17.50
N ALA A 134 -3.23 -4.25 -18.60
CA ALA A 134 -2.49 -3.15 -19.21
C ALA A 134 -2.22 -3.39 -20.70
N VAL A 135 -1.98 -2.30 -21.42
CA VAL A 135 -1.53 -2.31 -22.82
C VAL A 135 -0.14 -1.67 -22.85
N LEU A 136 0.81 -2.40 -23.45
CA LEU A 136 2.15 -1.89 -23.72
C LEU A 136 2.22 -1.43 -25.17
N THR A 137 2.36 -0.14 -25.41
CA THR A 137 2.66 0.43 -26.73
C THR A 137 4.17 0.55 -26.87
N LEU A 138 4.71 -0.05 -27.91
CA LEU A 138 6.14 -0.09 -28.21
C LEU A 138 6.58 1.16 -28.97
N GLY A 139 7.90 1.40 -29.04
CA GLY A 139 8.47 2.56 -29.72
C GLY A 139 8.21 2.61 -31.24
N ASP A 140 7.81 1.52 -31.86
CA ASP A 140 7.38 1.43 -33.26
C ASP A 140 5.87 1.69 -33.46
N GLY A 141 5.13 1.94 -32.35
CA GLY A 141 3.69 2.17 -32.35
C GLY A 141 2.85 0.90 -32.23
N SER A 142 3.43 -0.31 -32.30
CA SER A 142 2.71 -1.54 -32.07
C SER A 142 2.27 -1.70 -30.61
N SER A 143 1.16 -2.40 -30.36
CA SER A 143 0.59 -2.55 -29.02
C SER A 143 0.44 -4.01 -28.62
N ILE A 144 0.71 -4.32 -27.37
CA ILE A 144 0.61 -5.66 -26.77
C ILE A 144 -0.34 -5.58 -25.59
N VAL A 145 -1.43 -6.35 -25.63
CA VAL A 145 -2.38 -6.49 -24.51
C VAL A 145 -1.77 -7.48 -23.51
N LEU A 146 -1.45 -7.02 -22.31
CA LEU A 146 -0.62 -7.77 -21.36
C LEU A 146 -1.39 -8.80 -20.55
N ASP A 147 -2.68 -8.64 -20.33
CA ASP A 147 -3.53 -9.59 -19.63
C ASP A 147 -3.66 -10.92 -20.40
N SER A 148 -3.75 -10.87 -21.73
CA SER A 148 -3.83 -12.04 -22.60
C SER A 148 -2.48 -12.52 -23.14
N ALA A 149 -1.40 -11.74 -23.01
CA ALA A 149 -0.09 -12.12 -23.52
C ALA A 149 0.51 -13.27 -22.70
N SER A 150 1.02 -14.28 -23.39
CA SER A 150 1.74 -15.40 -22.77
C SER A 150 3.03 -14.95 -22.08
N SER A 151 3.47 -15.69 -21.05
CA SER A 151 4.79 -15.50 -20.46
C SER A 151 5.89 -15.81 -21.48
N GLY A 152 6.98 -15.04 -21.44
CA GLY A 152 8.10 -15.20 -22.36
C GLY A 152 8.55 -13.88 -22.97
N ILE A 153 9.20 -13.97 -24.14
CA ILE A 153 9.68 -12.79 -24.89
C ILE A 153 8.49 -12.15 -25.60
N LEU A 154 8.18 -10.90 -25.28
CA LEU A 154 7.13 -10.13 -25.94
C LEU A 154 7.65 -9.38 -27.16
N SER A 155 8.85 -8.78 -27.04
CA SER A 155 9.46 -7.97 -28.10
C SER A 155 10.97 -7.86 -27.94
N ARG A 156 11.64 -7.53 -29.05
CA ARG A 156 13.04 -7.08 -29.06
C ARG A 156 13.10 -5.71 -29.72
N GLN A 157 13.57 -4.71 -29.01
CA GLN A 157 13.61 -3.33 -29.44
C GLN A 157 15.04 -2.79 -29.36
N GLY A 158 15.68 -2.64 -30.52
CA GLY A 158 17.09 -2.26 -30.55
C GLY A 158 17.92 -3.28 -29.74
N ASN A 159 18.57 -2.81 -28.68
CA ASN A 159 19.42 -3.61 -27.78
C ASN A 159 18.67 -4.10 -26.52
N THR A 160 17.36 -3.94 -26.47
CA THR A 160 16.55 -4.31 -25.31
C THR A 160 15.57 -5.42 -25.63
N LYS A 161 15.53 -6.41 -24.76
CA LYS A 161 14.56 -7.50 -24.78
C LYS A 161 13.49 -7.23 -23.74
N VAL A 162 12.23 -7.25 -24.17
CA VAL A 162 11.06 -7.12 -23.31
C VAL A 162 10.50 -8.49 -23.03
N THR A 163 10.40 -8.87 -21.77
CA THR A 163 9.88 -10.18 -21.34
C THR A 163 8.76 -10.02 -20.32
N LYS A 164 7.80 -10.95 -20.35
CA LYS A 164 6.77 -11.10 -19.31
C LYS A 164 7.07 -12.35 -18.50
N THR A 165 7.23 -12.21 -17.19
CA THR A 165 7.47 -13.32 -16.26
C THR A 165 6.66 -13.11 -14.99
N GLY A 166 5.82 -14.10 -14.62
CA GLY A 166 5.00 -14.00 -13.39
C GLY A 166 4.09 -12.77 -13.35
N GLY A 167 3.55 -12.35 -14.50
CA GLY A 167 2.68 -11.17 -14.60
C GLY A 167 3.40 -9.82 -14.60
N LYS A 168 4.75 -9.80 -14.51
CA LYS A 168 5.57 -8.59 -14.56
C LYS A 168 6.22 -8.42 -15.92
N LEU A 169 6.43 -7.16 -16.33
CA LEU A 169 7.29 -6.79 -17.44
C LEU A 169 8.71 -6.56 -16.95
N ASN A 170 9.67 -7.11 -17.68
CA ASN A 170 11.09 -6.93 -17.41
C ASN A 170 11.81 -6.49 -18.69
N TYR A 171 12.75 -5.56 -18.53
CA TYR A 171 13.58 -5.03 -19.60
C TYR A 171 15.02 -5.47 -19.38
N SER A 172 15.60 -6.17 -20.32
CA SER A 172 17.01 -6.59 -20.28
C SER A 172 17.76 -6.10 -21.51
N VAL A 173 18.83 -5.35 -21.28
CA VAL A 173 19.75 -4.92 -22.35
C VAL A 173 20.71 -6.06 -22.63
N PHE A 174 20.76 -6.55 -23.88
CA PHE A 174 21.62 -7.68 -24.28
C PHE A 174 22.82 -7.28 -25.15
N ASP A 175 22.86 -6.05 -25.65
CA ASP A 175 23.96 -5.52 -26.45
C ASP A 175 24.32 -4.12 -25.93
N LYS A 176 25.65 -3.84 -25.85
CA LYS A 176 26.16 -2.56 -25.36
C LYS A 176 26.34 -1.51 -26.44
N ASP A 177 26.01 -1.81 -27.68
CA ASP A 177 26.04 -0.83 -28.77
C ASP A 177 25.13 0.34 -28.47
N LYS A 178 25.63 1.57 -28.68
CA LYS A 178 24.93 2.82 -28.35
C LYS A 178 23.82 3.16 -29.36
N LYS A 179 22.84 2.27 -29.54
CA LYS A 179 21.64 2.65 -30.29
C LYS A 179 20.75 3.58 -29.44
N PRO A 180 20.08 4.55 -30.07
CA PRO A 180 19.13 5.39 -29.35
C PRO A 180 18.07 4.54 -28.61
N ALA A 181 17.78 4.89 -27.37
CA ALA A 181 16.72 4.23 -26.63
C ALA A 181 15.36 4.57 -27.28
N LEU A 182 14.55 3.55 -27.51
CA LEU A 182 13.15 3.72 -27.90
C LEU A 182 12.30 4.01 -26.68
N PHE A 183 11.16 4.66 -26.87
CA PHE A 183 10.21 4.94 -25.77
C PHE A 183 9.00 4.02 -25.89
N ASN A 184 8.66 3.40 -24.77
CA ASN A 184 7.44 2.63 -24.62
C ASN A 184 6.45 3.36 -23.74
N LYS A 185 5.16 3.09 -23.90
CA LYS A 185 4.10 3.57 -23.03
C LYS A 185 3.31 2.38 -22.47
N LEU A 186 3.30 2.23 -21.15
CA LEU A 186 2.42 1.29 -20.46
C LEU A 186 1.17 2.04 -20.02
N THR A 187 -0.01 1.52 -20.40
CA THR A 187 -1.29 2.14 -20.06
C THR A 187 -2.18 1.13 -19.37
N THR A 188 -2.70 1.46 -18.20
CA THR A 188 -3.75 0.74 -17.50
C THR A 188 -5.11 1.35 -17.86
N PRO A 189 -6.07 0.57 -18.37
CA PRO A 189 -7.43 1.07 -18.59
C PRO A 189 -8.14 1.31 -17.25
N ARG A 190 -9.35 1.85 -17.30
CA ARG A 190 -10.27 1.78 -16.17
C ARG A 190 -10.50 0.32 -15.82
N GLY A 191 -10.59 -0.01 -14.54
CA GLY A 191 -10.64 -1.39 -14.05
C GLY A 191 -9.32 -2.16 -14.20
N GLY A 192 -8.20 -1.50 -14.51
CA GLY A 192 -6.89 -2.13 -14.65
C GLY A 192 -5.86 -1.58 -13.67
N GLN A 193 -4.98 -2.41 -13.18
CA GLN A 193 -3.75 -2.01 -12.50
C GLN A 193 -2.60 -2.88 -13.02
N TYR A 194 -1.35 -2.39 -12.94
CA TYR A 194 -0.22 -3.17 -13.42
C TYR A 194 1.08 -2.80 -12.71
N ARG A 195 1.99 -3.79 -12.60
CA ARG A 195 3.34 -3.61 -12.04
C ARG A 195 4.39 -3.83 -13.12
N ILE A 196 5.37 -2.95 -13.20
CA ILE A 196 6.49 -3.03 -14.12
C ILE A 196 7.82 -2.86 -13.40
N GLU A 197 8.84 -3.56 -13.87
CA GLU A 197 10.24 -3.32 -13.53
C GLU A 197 10.92 -2.59 -14.68
N LEU A 198 11.45 -1.40 -14.40
CA LEU A 198 12.14 -0.55 -15.36
C LEU A 198 13.56 -1.06 -15.65
N PRO A 199 14.22 -0.57 -16.73
CA PRO A 199 15.57 -1.01 -17.12
C PRO A 199 16.68 -0.78 -16.09
N ASP A 200 16.44 0.08 -15.09
CA ASP A 200 17.35 0.38 -13.99
C ASP A 200 17.08 -0.43 -12.71
N GLY A 201 16.08 -1.33 -12.74
CA GLY A 201 15.62 -2.11 -11.60
C GLY A 201 14.58 -1.41 -10.73
N SER A 202 14.21 -0.16 -11.05
CA SER A 202 13.14 0.53 -10.34
C SER A 202 11.80 -0.18 -10.58
N GLN A 203 10.96 -0.26 -9.53
CA GLN A 203 9.64 -0.85 -9.62
C GLN A 203 8.58 0.24 -9.67
N VAL A 204 7.57 0.07 -10.53
CA VAL A 204 6.46 1.01 -10.66
C VAL A 204 5.14 0.24 -10.67
N TRP A 205 4.19 0.69 -9.86
CA TRP A 205 2.80 0.24 -9.90
C TRP A 205 1.97 1.35 -10.50
N LEU A 206 1.12 1.01 -11.45
CA LEU A 206 0.14 1.92 -12.06
C LEU A 206 -1.25 1.54 -11.55
N ASN A 207 -1.97 2.54 -11.03
CA ASN A 207 -3.38 2.39 -10.67
C ASN A 207 -4.27 2.43 -11.93
N ALA A 208 -5.60 2.31 -11.77
CA ALA A 208 -6.56 2.36 -12.87
C ALA A 208 -6.52 3.71 -13.62
N ALA A 209 -6.75 3.67 -14.93
CA ALA A 209 -6.75 4.85 -15.80
C ALA A 209 -5.43 5.65 -15.76
N SER A 210 -4.28 4.97 -15.73
CA SER A 210 -2.96 5.59 -15.62
C SER A 210 -2.05 5.19 -16.78
N SER A 211 -1.00 5.96 -17.02
CA SER A 211 0.03 5.62 -17.99
C SER A 211 1.43 6.04 -17.56
N LEU A 212 2.41 5.26 -17.99
CA LEU A 212 3.84 5.50 -17.79
C LEU A 212 4.53 5.42 -19.13
N ARG A 213 5.20 6.53 -19.53
CA ARG A 213 6.10 6.55 -20.69
C ARG A 213 7.55 6.54 -20.23
N PHE A 214 8.34 5.63 -20.75
CA PHE A 214 9.72 5.39 -20.31
C PHE A 214 10.59 4.88 -21.46
N PRO A 215 11.92 5.13 -21.43
CA PRO A 215 12.84 4.60 -22.43
C PRO A 215 13.15 3.12 -22.19
N THR A 216 13.44 2.39 -23.27
CA THR A 216 13.87 0.98 -23.19
C THR A 216 15.23 0.79 -22.52
N ALA A 217 16.02 1.86 -22.38
CA ALA A 217 17.26 1.95 -21.61
C ALA A 217 17.55 3.39 -21.21
N PHE A 218 18.00 3.61 -19.98
CA PHE A 218 18.43 4.93 -19.53
C PHE A 218 19.88 5.21 -19.94
N THR A 219 20.10 5.79 -21.12
CA THR A 219 21.44 6.05 -21.68
C THR A 219 21.99 7.45 -21.36
N GLY A 220 21.11 8.42 -20.99
CA GLY A 220 21.46 9.81 -20.68
C GLY A 220 22.07 10.00 -19.28
N ARG A 221 22.20 11.28 -18.87
CA ARG A 221 22.71 11.67 -17.54
C ARG A 221 21.66 11.52 -16.43
N GLU A 222 20.41 11.30 -16.78
CA GLU A 222 19.27 11.14 -15.89
C GLU A 222 18.42 9.95 -16.31
N ARG A 223 17.54 9.49 -15.41
CA ARG A 223 16.54 8.45 -15.63
C ARG A 223 15.16 9.14 -15.66
N ARG A 224 14.68 9.48 -16.87
CA ARG A 224 13.45 10.24 -17.03
C ARG A 224 12.30 9.35 -17.48
N VAL A 225 11.15 9.51 -16.82
CA VAL A 225 9.87 8.90 -17.16
C VAL A 225 8.76 9.95 -17.12
N GLU A 226 7.63 9.68 -17.78
CA GLU A 226 6.46 10.55 -17.80
C GLU A 226 5.26 9.77 -17.25
N VAL A 227 4.46 10.40 -16.38
CA VAL A 227 3.28 9.78 -15.73
C VAL A 227 2.05 10.63 -15.96
N GLU A 228 0.93 9.95 -16.27
CA GLU A 228 -0.43 10.47 -16.15
C GLU A 228 -1.24 9.49 -15.29
N GLY A 229 -2.15 10.00 -14.44
CA GLY A 229 -2.90 9.18 -13.51
C GLY A 229 -2.17 8.98 -12.21
N GLU A 230 -2.22 7.78 -11.62
CA GLU A 230 -1.60 7.49 -10.33
C GLU A 230 -0.59 6.35 -10.44
N ALA A 231 0.60 6.60 -9.86
CA ALA A 231 1.69 5.64 -9.84
C ALA A 231 2.46 5.68 -8.52
N TYR A 232 2.81 4.50 -8.02
CA TYR A 232 3.73 4.34 -6.91
C TYR A 232 5.08 3.84 -7.43
N PHE A 233 6.15 4.41 -6.90
CA PHE A 233 7.52 4.17 -7.31
C PHE A 233 8.36 3.65 -6.14
N GLU A 234 9.12 2.59 -6.41
CA GLU A 234 10.27 2.15 -5.63
C GLU A 234 11.51 2.31 -6.53
N VAL A 235 12.16 3.46 -6.43
CA VAL A 235 13.28 3.82 -7.31
C VAL A 235 14.57 3.23 -6.81
N ALA A 236 15.29 2.50 -7.67
CA ALA A 236 16.61 1.98 -7.39
C ALA A 236 17.59 3.12 -7.09
N GLU A 237 18.38 3.00 -6.01
CA GLU A 237 19.33 4.04 -5.59
C GLU A 237 20.45 4.23 -6.62
N ASN A 238 20.61 5.47 -7.08
CA ASN A 238 21.72 5.88 -7.92
C ASN A 238 21.97 7.39 -7.79
N LYS A 239 22.92 7.75 -6.92
CA LYS A 239 23.29 9.15 -6.63
C LYS A 239 23.91 9.87 -7.81
N ALA A 240 24.56 9.15 -8.73
CA ALA A 240 25.23 9.72 -9.91
C ALA A 240 24.26 10.00 -11.05
N LYS A 241 23.05 9.41 -11.03
CA LYS A 241 22.09 9.49 -12.13
C LYS A 241 20.67 9.68 -11.56
N PRO A 242 20.20 10.93 -11.38
CA PRO A 242 18.89 11.20 -10.80
C PRO A 242 17.76 10.56 -11.60
N PHE A 243 16.69 10.15 -10.89
CA PHE A 243 15.44 9.70 -11.48
C PHE A 243 14.44 10.85 -11.46
N ILE A 244 13.83 11.12 -12.61
CA ILE A 244 12.93 12.25 -12.82
C ILE A 244 11.60 11.73 -13.34
N VAL A 245 10.53 12.01 -12.59
CA VAL A 245 9.14 11.79 -13.05
C VAL A 245 8.58 13.14 -13.51
N SER A 246 8.24 13.22 -14.80
CA SER A 246 7.57 14.38 -15.38
C SER A 246 6.07 14.14 -15.43
N THR A 247 5.26 15.08 -14.99
CA THR A 247 3.80 14.99 -15.02
C THR A 247 3.14 16.36 -14.92
N ASN A 248 2.10 16.61 -15.72
CA ASN A 248 1.23 17.80 -15.64
C ASN A 248 1.97 19.13 -15.35
N GLY A 249 3.11 19.36 -16.03
CA GLY A 249 3.90 20.58 -15.85
C GLY A 249 4.77 20.64 -14.59
N ALA A 250 4.92 19.52 -13.87
CA ALA A 250 5.81 19.40 -12.73
C ALA A 250 6.85 18.29 -12.94
N GLU A 251 7.93 18.34 -12.17
CA GLU A 251 8.97 17.33 -12.11
C GLU A 251 9.19 16.87 -10.66
N ILE A 252 9.30 15.57 -10.46
CA ILE A 252 9.65 14.93 -9.20
C ILE A 252 11.04 14.32 -9.37
N GLN A 253 12.04 14.84 -8.66
CA GLN A 253 13.44 14.42 -8.76
C GLN A 253 13.86 13.64 -7.51
N VAL A 254 14.41 12.43 -7.71
CA VAL A 254 14.83 11.53 -6.64
C VAL A 254 16.14 10.83 -6.98
N LEU A 255 16.82 10.25 -5.98
CA LEU A 255 18.07 9.48 -6.16
C LEU A 255 17.90 7.99 -5.84
N GLY A 256 16.92 7.64 -5.00
CA GLY A 256 16.56 6.30 -4.51
C GLY A 256 15.52 6.50 -3.42
N THR A 257 14.24 6.25 -3.71
CA THR A 257 13.13 6.82 -2.94
C THR A 257 11.86 6.02 -3.20
N HIS A 258 11.01 5.90 -2.17
CA HIS A 258 9.68 5.34 -2.26
C HIS A 258 8.64 6.46 -2.17
N PHE A 259 7.82 6.63 -3.19
CA PHE A 259 6.84 7.73 -3.24
C PHE A 259 5.65 7.41 -4.15
N ASN A 260 4.52 8.05 -3.87
CA ASN A 260 3.31 8.00 -4.68
C ASN A 260 3.10 9.32 -5.42
N VAL A 261 2.68 9.24 -6.67
CA VAL A 261 2.28 10.40 -7.50
C VAL A 261 0.84 10.19 -7.94
N MET A 262 -0.07 11.10 -7.58
CA MET A 262 -1.45 11.15 -8.06
C MET A 262 -1.62 12.38 -8.95
N ALA A 263 -1.74 12.17 -10.25
CA ALA A 263 -1.71 13.20 -11.30
C ALA A 263 -2.88 13.02 -12.29
N TYR A 264 -4.04 12.62 -11.81
CA TYR A 264 -5.24 12.58 -12.65
C TYR A 264 -5.70 13.98 -13.02
N LYS A 265 -6.14 14.17 -14.25
CA LYS A 265 -6.61 15.47 -14.76
C LYS A 265 -7.94 15.93 -14.17
N ASP A 266 -8.74 14.98 -13.67
CA ASP A 266 -10.04 15.21 -13.02
C ASP A 266 -9.93 15.36 -11.49
N GLU A 267 -8.69 15.40 -10.94
CA GLU A 267 -8.44 15.73 -9.54
C GLU A 267 -8.09 17.21 -9.38
N ALA A 268 -8.45 17.76 -8.22
CA ALA A 268 -8.25 19.18 -7.93
C ALA A 268 -6.76 19.60 -7.86
N SER A 269 -5.87 18.65 -7.56
CA SER A 269 -4.43 18.91 -7.43
C SER A 269 -3.59 17.68 -7.80
N LEU A 270 -2.40 17.95 -8.33
CA LEU A 270 -1.32 16.97 -8.40
C LEU A 270 -0.76 16.79 -6.99
N LYS A 271 -0.71 15.53 -6.51
CA LYS A 271 -0.17 15.18 -5.19
C LYS A 271 1.05 14.27 -5.35
N THR A 272 2.12 14.57 -4.60
CA THR A 272 3.28 13.68 -4.47
C THR A 272 3.54 13.41 -3.00
N THR A 273 3.43 12.17 -2.58
CA THR A 273 3.60 11.75 -1.18
C THR A 273 4.88 10.96 -1.03
N LEU A 274 5.73 11.37 -0.11
CA LEU A 274 7.00 10.71 0.18
C LEU A 274 6.84 9.71 1.32
N LEU A 275 7.22 8.44 1.06
CA LEU A 275 7.23 7.37 2.05
C LEU A 275 8.64 7.19 2.64
N GLU A 276 9.67 7.10 1.79
CA GLU A 276 11.05 6.86 2.20
C GLU A 276 12.03 7.60 1.30
N GLY A 277 13.13 8.11 1.86
CA GLY A 277 14.17 8.83 1.14
C GLY A 277 13.95 10.34 1.09
N ALA A 278 14.11 10.96 -0.08
CA ALA A 278 13.93 12.39 -0.30
C ALA A 278 13.35 12.67 -1.70
N VAL A 279 12.42 13.61 -1.79
CA VAL A 279 11.83 14.08 -3.04
C VAL A 279 12.05 15.57 -3.18
N LYS A 280 12.66 15.99 -4.30
CA LYS A 280 12.61 17.38 -4.75
C LYS A 280 11.48 17.51 -5.77
N PHE A 281 10.42 18.20 -5.39
CA PHE A 281 9.30 18.55 -6.27
C PHE A 281 9.55 19.91 -6.89
N VAL A 282 9.38 20.02 -8.21
CA VAL A 282 9.54 21.25 -9.00
C VAL A 282 8.27 21.45 -9.83
N GLY A 283 7.59 22.55 -9.59
CA GLY A 283 6.38 22.96 -10.30
C GLY A 283 6.29 24.49 -10.30
N ASN A 284 5.15 25.07 -9.96
CA ASN A 284 5.06 26.49 -9.66
C ASN A 284 5.70 26.76 -8.27
N GLY A 285 7.04 26.76 -8.24
CA GLY A 285 7.90 26.71 -7.07
C GLY A 285 8.63 25.37 -6.93
N SER A 286 9.50 25.26 -5.92
CA SER A 286 10.25 24.04 -5.61
C SER A 286 10.24 23.78 -4.13
N VAL A 287 9.99 22.52 -3.75
CA VAL A 287 9.98 22.07 -2.36
C VAL A 287 10.75 20.77 -2.21
N LEU A 288 11.35 20.55 -1.03
CA LEU A 288 11.98 19.29 -0.63
C LEU A 288 11.08 18.62 0.39
N LEU A 289 10.61 17.42 0.07
CA LEU A 289 9.77 16.61 0.97
C LEU A 289 10.63 15.73 1.87
N LYS A 290 10.13 15.52 3.08
CA LYS A 290 10.58 14.52 4.05
C LYS A 290 9.56 13.37 4.11
N PRO A 291 9.94 12.17 4.57
CA PRO A 291 8.99 11.08 4.79
C PRO A 291 7.75 11.52 5.60
N GLY A 292 6.57 11.09 5.17
CA GLY A 292 5.28 11.50 5.73
C GLY A 292 4.73 12.83 5.21
N GLN A 293 5.48 13.52 4.32
CA GLN A 293 5.02 14.77 3.69
C GLN A 293 4.46 14.54 2.28
N GLN A 294 3.55 15.43 1.89
CA GLN A 294 2.94 15.47 0.56
C GLN A 294 3.04 16.88 -0.02
N SER A 295 3.50 16.99 -1.26
CA SER A 295 3.32 18.22 -2.06
C SER A 295 1.97 18.20 -2.75
N GLN A 296 1.29 19.34 -2.78
CA GLN A 296 0.04 19.56 -3.50
C GLN A 296 0.20 20.75 -4.43
N LEU A 297 0.01 20.54 -5.74
CA LEU A 297 0.04 21.57 -6.75
C LEU A 297 -1.35 21.70 -7.37
N PHE A 298 -2.02 22.82 -7.11
CA PHE A 298 -3.27 23.20 -7.73
C PHE A 298 -3.00 23.95 -9.05
N ALA A 299 -3.96 23.92 -9.98
CA ALA A 299 -3.79 24.48 -11.33
C ALA A 299 -3.24 25.93 -11.38
N ASN A 300 -3.64 26.80 -10.45
CA ASN A 300 -3.31 28.23 -10.42
C ASN A 300 -2.64 28.66 -9.11
N GLY A 301 -2.01 27.77 -8.38
CA GLY A 301 -1.44 28.05 -7.05
C GLY A 301 0.02 27.66 -6.91
N PRO A 302 0.69 28.16 -5.87
CA PRO A 302 2.01 27.66 -5.51
C PRO A 302 1.90 26.22 -4.97
N VAL A 303 3.05 25.51 -4.97
CA VAL A 303 3.15 24.21 -4.30
C VAL A 303 2.93 24.37 -2.80
N LYS A 304 2.01 23.59 -2.23
CA LYS A 304 1.80 23.48 -0.80
C LYS A 304 2.43 22.18 -0.29
N VAL A 305 2.95 22.20 0.94
CA VAL A 305 3.42 21.00 1.64
C VAL A 305 2.47 20.73 2.78
N VAL A 306 1.95 19.51 2.83
CA VAL A 306 1.14 18.97 3.93
C VAL A 306 2.01 17.98 4.69
N SER A 307 2.07 18.10 6.01
CA SER A 307 2.76 17.17 6.90
C SER A 307 1.75 16.19 7.53
N ASP A 308 2.28 15.10 8.06
CA ASP A 308 1.49 14.08 8.78
C ASP A 308 0.33 13.50 7.95
N VAL A 309 0.65 13.21 6.67
CA VAL A 309 -0.30 12.58 5.75
C VAL A 309 -0.56 11.13 6.16
N ASN A 310 -1.82 10.70 6.14
CA ASN A 310 -2.18 9.31 6.34
C ASN A 310 -1.62 8.45 5.19
N LEU A 311 -0.46 7.80 5.43
CA LEU A 311 0.21 6.98 4.43
C LEU A 311 -0.57 5.69 4.14
N GLU A 312 -1.38 5.18 5.08
CA GLU A 312 -2.22 4.00 4.87
C GLU A 312 -3.30 4.31 3.84
N GLU A 313 -3.93 5.47 3.91
CA GLU A 313 -4.89 5.95 2.91
C GLU A 313 -4.25 6.11 1.53
N VAL A 314 -3.08 6.79 1.46
CA VAL A 314 -2.36 6.99 0.19
C VAL A 314 -1.97 5.67 -0.47
N MET A 315 -1.60 4.68 0.32
CA MET A 315 -1.09 3.38 -0.16
C MET A 315 -2.15 2.29 -0.28
N ALA A 316 -3.38 2.55 0.18
CA ALA A 316 -4.46 1.58 0.21
C ALA A 316 -4.68 0.91 -1.17
N TRP A 317 -4.69 1.70 -2.23
CA TRP A 317 -4.90 1.21 -3.59
C TRP A 317 -3.83 0.18 -4.03
N LYS A 318 -2.55 0.43 -3.71
CA LYS A 318 -1.44 -0.48 -4.01
C LYS A 318 -1.51 -1.75 -3.14
N ASN A 319 -1.99 -1.61 -1.91
CA ASN A 319 -2.15 -2.71 -0.95
C ASN A 319 -3.44 -3.52 -1.17
N GLY A 320 -4.27 -3.14 -2.15
CA GLY A 320 -5.48 -3.86 -2.53
C GLY A 320 -6.71 -3.51 -1.71
N PHE A 321 -6.76 -2.31 -1.15
CA PHE A 321 -7.89 -1.81 -0.36
C PHE A 321 -8.41 -0.47 -0.90
N PHE A 322 -9.69 -0.20 -0.67
CA PHE A 322 -10.23 1.13 -0.50
C PHE A 322 -10.15 1.47 0.97
N HIS A 323 -9.56 2.60 1.30
CA HIS A 323 -9.48 3.11 2.66
C HIS A 323 -10.01 4.55 2.65
N PHE A 324 -11.13 4.78 3.31
CA PHE A 324 -11.81 6.05 3.41
C PHE A 324 -11.92 6.43 4.89
N GLU A 325 -11.29 7.50 5.31
CA GLU A 325 -11.34 8.03 6.66
C GLU A 325 -11.77 9.49 6.62
N GLY A 326 -13.09 9.73 6.65
CA GLY A 326 -13.64 11.07 6.52
C GLY A 326 -13.45 11.65 5.11
N VAL A 327 -13.57 10.81 4.07
CA VAL A 327 -13.36 11.19 2.68
C VAL A 327 -14.67 11.67 2.07
N ASP A 328 -14.62 12.75 1.29
CA ASP A 328 -15.79 13.28 0.59
C ASP A 328 -16.28 12.32 -0.51
N PHE A 329 -17.58 12.41 -0.80
CA PHE A 329 -18.24 11.52 -1.77
C PHE A 329 -17.66 11.67 -3.19
N GLU A 330 -17.23 12.86 -3.60
CA GLU A 330 -16.65 13.08 -4.93
C GLU A 330 -15.35 12.28 -5.10
N THR A 331 -14.48 12.31 -4.10
CA THR A 331 -13.23 11.54 -4.08
C THR A 331 -13.50 10.03 -4.11
N VAL A 332 -14.45 9.53 -3.30
CA VAL A 332 -14.86 8.12 -3.30
C VAL A 332 -15.42 7.72 -4.67
N SER A 333 -16.31 8.54 -5.24
CA SER A 333 -16.93 8.31 -6.55
C SER A 333 -15.90 8.17 -7.66
N LYS A 334 -14.88 9.03 -7.68
CA LYS A 334 -13.78 8.96 -8.67
C LYS A 334 -12.99 7.67 -8.54
N GLN A 335 -12.67 7.24 -7.31
CA GLN A 335 -11.95 5.98 -7.08
C GLN A 335 -12.76 4.77 -7.54
N LEU A 336 -14.05 4.67 -7.15
CA LEU A 336 -14.94 3.59 -7.58
C LEU A 336 -15.13 3.60 -9.10
N SER A 337 -15.36 4.77 -9.68
CA SER A 337 -15.52 4.96 -11.11
C SER A 337 -14.31 4.41 -11.88
N ARG A 338 -13.09 4.77 -11.48
CA ARG A 338 -11.86 4.29 -12.12
C ARG A 338 -11.66 2.78 -11.96
N TRP A 339 -11.96 2.24 -10.76
CA TRP A 339 -11.68 0.82 -10.48
C TRP A 339 -12.71 -0.15 -11.05
N TYR A 340 -13.98 0.22 -11.04
CA TYR A 340 -15.05 -0.64 -11.58
C TYR A 340 -15.41 -0.34 -13.03
N ASP A 341 -14.80 0.67 -13.64
CA ASP A 341 -15.16 1.15 -14.99
C ASP A 341 -16.65 1.48 -15.09
N VAL A 342 -17.14 2.29 -14.17
CA VAL A 342 -18.55 2.73 -14.08
C VAL A 342 -18.63 4.25 -14.05
N GLU A 343 -19.78 4.80 -14.46
CA GLU A 343 -20.13 6.19 -14.29
C GLU A 343 -20.85 6.37 -12.94
N VAL A 344 -20.59 7.47 -12.23
CA VAL A 344 -21.34 7.84 -11.01
C VAL A 344 -22.22 9.02 -11.35
N VAL A 345 -23.53 8.84 -11.15
CA VAL A 345 -24.56 9.86 -11.38
C VAL A 345 -25.10 10.29 -10.03
N CYS A 346 -24.92 11.58 -9.73
CA CYS A 346 -25.42 12.19 -8.50
C CYS A 346 -25.99 13.57 -8.83
N ASP A 347 -27.30 13.73 -8.73
CA ASP A 347 -28.01 14.96 -9.08
C ASP A 347 -28.01 15.99 -7.94
N ARG A 348 -27.35 15.68 -6.82
CA ARG A 348 -27.29 16.55 -5.64
C ARG A 348 -25.87 16.65 -5.09
N LYS A 349 -25.61 17.73 -4.36
CA LYS A 349 -24.41 17.81 -3.54
C LYS A 349 -24.54 16.86 -2.35
N VAL A 350 -23.50 16.07 -2.11
CA VAL A 350 -23.34 15.18 -0.97
C VAL A 350 -22.29 15.77 -0.06
N ASP A 351 -22.70 16.18 1.12
CA ASP A 351 -21.80 16.75 2.13
C ASP A 351 -21.36 15.69 3.19
N ASP A 352 -21.87 14.45 3.07
CA ASP A 352 -21.51 13.36 3.97
C ASP A 352 -20.06 12.92 3.75
N LEU A 353 -19.32 12.73 4.84
CA LEU A 353 -18.01 12.11 4.84
C LEU A 353 -18.14 10.60 5.01
N LEU A 354 -17.39 9.85 4.22
CA LEU A 354 -17.47 8.40 4.18
C LEU A 354 -16.29 7.76 4.93
N TYR A 355 -16.59 6.65 5.61
CA TYR A 355 -15.63 5.87 6.39
C TYR A 355 -15.77 4.41 5.99
N ALA A 356 -14.74 3.79 5.44
CA ALA A 356 -14.76 2.38 5.10
C ALA A 356 -13.34 1.86 4.84
N GLU A 357 -13.09 0.60 5.16
CA GLU A 357 -11.95 -0.15 4.67
C GLU A 357 -12.46 -1.43 4.00
N ILE A 358 -12.28 -1.52 2.69
CA ILE A 358 -12.90 -2.56 1.85
C ILE A 358 -11.85 -3.13 0.88
N PRO A 359 -11.68 -4.46 0.80
CA PRO A 359 -10.80 -5.06 -0.19
C PRO A 359 -11.23 -4.72 -1.62
N ARG A 360 -10.29 -4.33 -2.47
CA ARG A 360 -10.58 -3.93 -3.87
C ARG A 360 -11.03 -5.09 -4.77
N ASN A 361 -10.83 -6.34 -4.34
CA ASN A 361 -11.35 -7.53 -5.03
C ASN A 361 -12.83 -7.84 -4.70
N THR A 362 -13.51 -6.96 -3.97
CA THR A 362 -14.93 -7.04 -3.63
C THR A 362 -15.78 -6.59 -4.83
N ARG A 363 -16.97 -7.18 -5.04
CA ARG A 363 -17.92 -6.74 -6.06
C ARG A 363 -18.48 -5.36 -5.75
N LEU A 364 -18.83 -4.62 -6.80
CA LEU A 364 -19.34 -3.24 -6.65
C LEU A 364 -20.57 -3.18 -5.72
N SER A 365 -21.52 -4.09 -5.87
CA SER A 365 -22.73 -4.13 -5.03
C SER A 365 -22.42 -4.22 -3.54
N ASP A 366 -21.41 -5.01 -3.18
CA ASP A 366 -21.03 -5.21 -1.78
C ASP A 366 -20.26 -3.99 -1.23
N VAL A 367 -19.45 -3.35 -2.07
CA VAL A 367 -18.81 -2.07 -1.72
C VAL A 367 -19.83 -0.99 -1.46
N LEU A 368 -20.84 -0.85 -2.33
CA LEU A 368 -21.90 0.15 -2.16
C LEU A 368 -22.73 -0.12 -0.91
N LYS A 369 -23.09 -1.39 -0.63
CA LYS A 369 -23.76 -1.75 0.64
C LYS A 369 -22.93 -1.37 1.87
N ALA A 370 -21.60 -1.59 1.84
CA ALA A 370 -20.74 -1.19 2.95
C ALA A 370 -20.74 0.33 3.14
N LEU A 371 -20.73 1.11 2.06
CA LEU A 371 -20.82 2.57 2.12
C LEU A 371 -22.18 3.05 2.61
N GLU A 372 -23.28 2.37 2.25
CA GLU A 372 -24.63 2.65 2.78
C GLU A 372 -24.74 2.48 4.30
N LEU A 373 -23.94 1.59 4.90
CA LEU A 373 -23.94 1.37 6.35
C LEU A 373 -23.27 2.51 7.12
N THR A 374 -22.36 3.23 6.48
CA THR A 374 -21.56 4.28 7.12
C THR A 374 -22.05 5.70 6.81
N GLY A 375 -22.91 5.86 5.79
CA GLY A 375 -23.47 7.12 5.34
C GLY A 375 -25.01 7.10 5.28
N LYS A 376 -25.58 8.23 4.91
CA LYS A 376 -27.01 8.37 4.65
C LYS A 376 -27.36 8.17 3.18
N LEU A 377 -26.42 7.67 2.39
CA LEU A 377 -26.57 7.48 0.96
C LEU A 377 -27.20 6.13 0.67
N LYS A 378 -27.94 6.07 -0.42
CA LYS A 378 -28.44 4.85 -1.05
C LYS A 378 -27.96 4.80 -2.48
N PHE A 379 -27.72 3.59 -3.00
CA PHE A 379 -27.17 3.40 -4.33
C PHE A 379 -27.96 2.38 -5.14
N GLU A 380 -28.07 2.62 -6.43
CA GLU A 380 -28.58 1.68 -7.42
C GLU A 380 -27.54 1.47 -8.52
N ILE A 381 -27.34 0.21 -8.96
CA ILE A 381 -26.49 -0.11 -10.10
C ILE A 381 -27.37 -0.36 -11.32
N LYS A 382 -27.19 0.45 -12.37
CA LYS A 382 -27.91 0.31 -13.62
C LYS A 382 -27.00 0.61 -14.82
N ASP A 383 -26.90 -0.32 -15.74
CA ASP A 383 -26.14 -0.15 -17.01
C ASP A 383 -24.73 0.44 -16.83
N LYS A 384 -23.94 -0.15 -15.93
CA LYS A 384 -22.60 0.35 -15.54
C LYS A 384 -22.61 1.77 -14.94
N LYS A 385 -23.71 2.20 -14.38
CA LYS A 385 -23.82 3.46 -13.63
C LYS A 385 -24.13 3.18 -12.17
N ILE A 386 -23.52 3.94 -11.29
CA ILE A 386 -23.92 4.07 -9.89
C ILE A 386 -24.84 5.29 -9.80
N ILE A 387 -26.07 5.08 -9.46
CA ILE A 387 -27.06 6.15 -9.25
C ILE A 387 -27.18 6.37 -7.74
N VAL A 388 -26.95 7.61 -7.30
CA VAL A 388 -27.14 7.99 -5.90
C VAL A 388 -28.60 8.35 -5.68
N ILE A 389 -29.26 7.60 -4.79
CA ILE A 389 -30.67 7.80 -4.43
C ILE A 389 -30.72 8.69 -3.18
N PRO A 390 -31.71 9.59 -3.07
CA PRO A 390 -31.89 10.46 -1.91
C PRO A 390 -32.12 9.70 -0.60
#